data_8ec1682d1b2b410b2b6f8844d172e420
#
_entry.id   8ec1682d1b2b410b2b6f8844d172e420
#
_cell.length_a   1.000
_cell.length_b   1.000
_cell.length_c   1.000
_cell.angle_alpha   90.00
_cell.angle_beta   90.00
_cell.angle_gamma   90.00
#
_symmetry.space_group_name_H-M   'P 1'
#
loop_
_entity.id
_entity.type
_entity.pdbx_description
1 polymer ?
#
loop_
_entity_poly.entity_id
_entity_poly.type
_entity_poly.pdbx_seq_one_letter_code
_entity_poly.pdbx_strand_id
1 'polypeptide(L)'
;MATILGERVEELRADREHGASWMARRAVETLAEVADEQAATGEELLTHLVAAGRQLAGSRPGVGAVAGAVGRVLAAAARNAQLEPDQLRQLVHEEAESLVDGRRRAAASIAIQLRERLEDAVVLTHSASATVREALLRTPPDRVICTASSPQGEGRAFSEELRAEGLEVELVEDSEAPRQLEWASLLLLGADTVFRDGTLCNKMGTTPLAEAAADEGVPTIVACEVIKLAPVAAANAPQLTAAEFELTPPELIDSIVTEEGTVSPEEIRALVDRTPFLRDGYALLRGA
;
A
#
# COMPACT_ATOMS: atom_id res chain seq x y z
N MET A 1 25.64 18.68 9.21
CA MET A 1 25.61 17.30 8.71
C MET A 1 24.15 16.87 8.71
N ALA A 2 23.63 16.38 7.59
CA ALA A 2 22.32 15.75 7.59
C ALA A 2 22.40 14.53 8.51
N THR A 3 21.40 14.34 9.36
CA THR A 3 21.29 13.11 10.16
C THR A 3 20.90 11.96 9.22
N ILE A 4 21.24 10.71 9.56
CA ILE A 4 20.84 9.52 8.79
C ILE A 4 19.34 9.57 8.51
N LEU A 5 18.52 9.89 9.52
CA LEU A 5 17.08 10.06 9.37
C LEU A 5 16.71 11.08 8.29
N GLY A 6 17.38 12.26 8.27
CA GLY A 6 17.10 13.31 7.27
C GLY A 6 17.39 12.83 5.85
N GLU A 7 18.49 12.11 5.63
CA GLU A 7 18.84 11.53 4.32
C GLU A 7 17.80 10.50 3.87
N ARG A 8 17.33 9.64 4.78
CA ARG A 8 16.29 8.63 4.49
C ARG A 8 14.93 9.23 4.18
N VAL A 9 14.55 10.28 4.91
CA VAL A 9 13.30 11.02 4.64
C VAL A 9 13.32 11.65 3.26
N GLU A 10 14.46 12.26 2.85
CA GLU A 10 14.62 12.82 1.50
C GLU A 10 14.67 11.73 0.42
N GLU A 11 15.31 10.59 0.68
CA GLU A 11 15.29 9.40 -0.19
C GLU A 11 13.84 8.99 -0.48
N LEU A 12 13.02 8.77 0.55
CA LEU A 12 11.61 8.40 0.40
C LEU A 12 10.78 9.48 -0.31
N ARG A 13 11.05 10.75 -0.02
CA ARG A 13 10.34 11.88 -0.64
C ARG A 13 10.64 12.00 -2.13
N ALA A 14 11.89 11.81 -2.51
CA ALA A 14 12.36 11.94 -3.88
C ALA A 14 12.11 10.71 -4.75
N ASP A 15 11.88 9.54 -4.14
CA ASP A 15 11.71 8.28 -4.87
C ASP A 15 10.51 8.32 -5.81
N ARG A 16 10.72 7.85 -7.05
CA ARG A 16 9.72 7.74 -8.12
C ARG A 16 9.81 6.40 -8.86
N GLU A 17 10.71 5.53 -8.41
CA GLU A 17 11.02 4.26 -9.07
C GLU A 17 10.37 3.08 -8.34
N HIS A 18 10.20 3.19 -7.01
CA HIS A 18 9.74 2.09 -6.19
C HIS A 18 8.29 2.24 -5.74
N GLY A 19 7.59 1.12 -5.65
CA GLY A 19 6.21 1.07 -5.16
C GLY A 19 6.10 1.17 -3.63
N ALA A 20 4.85 1.32 -3.16
CA ALA A 20 4.49 1.46 -1.74
C ALA A 20 5.12 0.40 -0.82
N SER A 21 5.32 -0.80 -1.35
CA SER A 21 5.91 -1.93 -0.64
C SER A 21 7.37 -1.70 -0.25
N TRP A 22 8.17 -1.22 -1.18
CA TRP A 22 9.57 -0.89 -0.94
C TRP A 22 9.69 0.29 0.02
N MET A 23 8.87 1.33 -0.18
CA MET A 23 8.86 2.52 0.68
C MET A 23 8.53 2.17 2.14
N ALA A 24 7.53 1.33 2.38
CA ALA A 24 7.16 0.88 3.71
C ALA A 24 8.30 0.10 4.38
N ARG A 25 8.95 -0.82 3.65
CA ARG A 25 10.12 -1.54 4.12
C ARG A 25 11.24 -0.57 4.51
N ARG A 26 11.59 0.36 3.60
CA ARG A 26 12.64 1.35 3.83
C ARG A 26 12.39 2.22 5.06
N ALA A 27 11.13 2.60 5.28
CA ALA A 27 10.73 3.39 6.44
C ALA A 27 10.89 2.63 7.77
N VAL A 28 10.52 1.34 7.83
CA VAL A 28 10.66 0.56 9.08
C VAL A 28 12.12 0.16 9.34
N GLU A 29 12.92 -0.10 8.31
CA GLU A 29 14.37 -0.29 8.43
C GLU A 29 15.04 0.98 9.02
N THR A 30 14.64 2.16 8.53
CA THR A 30 15.13 3.43 9.08
C THR A 30 14.69 3.63 10.53
N LEU A 31 13.45 3.25 10.87
CA LEU A 31 12.98 3.35 12.26
C LEU A 31 13.77 2.42 13.19
N ALA A 32 14.17 1.24 12.73
CA ALA A 32 15.05 0.34 13.44
C ALA A 32 16.47 0.94 13.60
N GLU A 33 17.02 1.59 12.55
CA GLU A 33 18.29 2.34 12.67
C GLU A 33 18.20 3.45 13.74
N VAL A 34 17.08 4.16 13.85
CA VAL A 34 16.85 5.18 14.89
C VAL A 34 16.75 4.54 16.29
N ALA A 35 16.24 3.31 16.40
CA ALA A 35 16.20 2.60 17.68
C ALA A 35 17.60 2.31 18.25
N ASP A 36 18.63 2.28 17.40
CA ASP A 36 20.02 2.08 17.82
C ASP A 36 20.67 3.33 18.44
N GLU A 37 20.00 4.49 18.40
CA GLU A 37 20.46 5.69 19.08
C GLU A 37 20.42 5.52 20.59
N GLN A 38 21.28 6.27 21.29
CA GLN A 38 21.36 6.22 22.75
C GLN A 38 20.10 6.84 23.37
N ALA A 39 19.54 6.14 24.35
CA ALA A 39 18.47 6.62 25.20
C ALA A 39 18.67 6.09 26.63
N ALA A 40 18.31 6.89 27.63
CA ALA A 40 18.48 6.53 29.02
C ALA A 40 17.32 5.66 29.53
N THR A 41 16.16 5.75 28.92
CA THR A 41 14.95 4.98 29.26
C THR A 41 14.19 4.54 27.99
N GLY A 42 13.32 3.53 28.12
CA GLY A 42 12.44 3.12 27.02
C GLY A 42 11.45 4.22 26.62
N GLU A 43 11.00 5.06 27.55
CA GLU A 43 10.13 6.21 27.25
C GLU A 43 10.85 7.28 26.41
N GLU A 44 12.14 7.55 26.70
CA GLU A 44 12.97 8.44 25.89
C GLU A 44 13.16 7.86 24.49
N LEU A 45 13.50 6.57 24.38
CA LEU A 45 13.62 5.88 23.09
C LEU A 45 12.32 5.96 22.30
N LEU A 46 11.18 5.70 22.92
CA LEU A 46 9.86 5.85 22.27
C LEU A 46 9.64 7.26 21.76
N THR A 47 10.06 8.29 22.51
CA THR A 47 9.94 9.70 22.08
C THR A 47 10.75 9.94 20.81
N HIS A 48 11.98 9.42 20.71
CA HIS A 48 12.81 9.51 19.50
C HIS A 48 12.15 8.77 18.31
N LEU A 49 11.65 7.55 18.55
CA LEU A 49 10.97 6.75 17.52
C LEU A 49 9.71 7.44 16.98
N VAL A 50 8.89 8.04 17.85
CA VAL A 50 7.69 8.78 17.44
C VAL A 50 8.05 10.00 16.60
N ALA A 51 9.09 10.74 17.00
CA ALA A 51 9.55 11.91 16.25
C ALA A 51 10.07 11.52 14.85
N ALA A 52 10.85 10.44 14.76
CA ALA A 52 11.32 9.89 13.49
C ALA A 52 10.17 9.34 12.63
N GLY A 53 9.26 8.59 13.24
CA GLY A 53 8.12 8.01 12.56
C GLY A 53 7.19 9.04 11.92
N ARG A 54 6.98 10.20 12.58
CA ARG A 54 6.23 11.32 12.01
C ARG A 54 6.88 11.89 10.75
N GLN A 55 8.21 12.01 10.74
CA GLN A 55 8.94 12.48 9.56
C GLN A 55 8.88 11.47 8.42
N LEU A 56 9.06 10.16 8.71
CA LEU A 56 8.96 9.09 7.72
C LEU A 56 7.56 9.00 7.12
N ALA A 57 6.51 8.96 7.95
CA ALA A 57 5.12 8.92 7.47
C ALA A 57 4.72 10.18 6.68
N GLY A 58 5.26 11.35 7.05
CA GLY A 58 5.04 12.61 6.36
C GLY A 58 5.84 12.78 5.06
N SER A 59 6.80 11.88 4.75
CA SER A 59 7.59 11.96 3.51
C SER A 59 6.76 11.71 2.25
N ARG A 60 5.76 10.82 2.32
CA ARG A 60 4.87 10.42 1.20
C ARG A 60 3.41 10.30 1.65
N PRO A 61 2.66 11.40 1.79
CA PRO A 61 1.31 11.41 2.36
C PRO A 61 0.29 10.52 1.63
N GLY A 62 0.45 10.27 0.32
CA GLY A 62 -0.41 9.40 -0.49
C GLY A 62 -0.16 7.90 -0.28
N VAL A 63 0.97 7.52 0.35
CA VAL A 63 1.39 6.12 0.49
C VAL A 63 1.09 5.63 1.90
N GLY A 64 -0.14 5.14 2.13
CA GLY A 64 -0.60 4.62 3.42
C GLY A 64 0.23 3.47 3.98
N ALA A 65 0.87 2.69 3.09
CA ALA A 65 1.77 1.61 3.50
C ALA A 65 2.92 2.10 4.39
N VAL A 66 3.45 3.31 4.17
CA VAL A 66 4.52 3.90 5.00
C VAL A 66 3.97 4.22 6.39
N ALA A 67 2.86 4.97 6.46
CA ALA A 67 2.23 5.33 7.72
C ALA A 67 1.75 4.10 8.51
N GLY A 68 1.17 3.11 7.83
CA GLY A 68 0.71 1.86 8.45
C GLY A 68 1.86 1.03 9.02
N ALA A 69 2.95 0.88 8.26
CA ALA A 69 4.13 0.11 8.69
C ALA A 69 4.83 0.77 9.89
N VAL A 70 5.14 2.05 9.77
CA VAL A 70 5.73 2.84 10.86
C VAL A 70 4.79 2.85 12.08
N GLY A 71 3.49 3.10 11.87
CA GLY A 71 2.49 3.11 12.92
C GLY A 71 2.40 1.78 13.68
N ARG A 72 2.53 0.64 12.98
CA ARG A 72 2.52 -0.68 13.62
C ARG A 72 3.72 -0.86 14.55
N VAL A 73 4.92 -0.53 14.11
CA VAL A 73 6.13 -0.58 14.95
C VAL A 73 5.99 0.35 16.16
N LEU A 74 5.54 1.59 15.95
CA LEU A 74 5.33 2.55 17.03
C LEU A 74 4.27 2.08 18.04
N ALA A 75 3.17 1.49 17.57
CA ALA A 75 2.14 0.93 18.45
C ALA A 75 2.66 -0.23 19.31
N ALA A 76 3.54 -1.07 18.76
CA ALA A 76 4.20 -2.12 19.51
C ALA A 76 5.17 -1.54 20.55
N ALA A 77 6.01 -0.59 20.16
CA ALA A 77 6.93 0.10 21.05
C ALA A 77 6.21 0.84 22.19
N ALA A 78 5.12 1.56 21.88
CA ALA A 78 4.35 2.31 22.90
C ALA A 78 3.71 1.40 23.96
N ARG A 79 3.24 0.21 23.56
CA ARG A 79 2.71 -0.78 24.54
C ARG A 79 3.78 -1.36 25.46
N ASN A 80 5.05 -1.16 25.13
CA ASN A 80 6.21 -1.72 25.83
C ASN A 80 7.22 -0.65 26.27
N ALA A 81 6.80 0.62 26.38
CA ALA A 81 7.68 1.75 26.71
C ALA A 81 8.37 1.66 28.08
N GLN A 82 7.84 0.82 28.98
CA GLN A 82 8.43 0.56 30.31
C GLN A 82 9.62 -0.40 30.28
N LEU A 83 9.91 -1.03 29.14
CA LEU A 83 11.07 -1.90 29.01
C LEU A 83 12.38 -1.08 29.08
N GLU A 84 13.46 -1.76 29.46
CA GLU A 84 14.80 -1.18 29.33
C GLU A 84 15.11 -0.87 27.84
N PRO A 85 15.91 0.17 27.55
CA PRO A 85 16.20 0.59 26.18
C PRO A 85 16.64 -0.54 25.25
N ASP A 86 17.52 -1.44 25.71
CA ASP A 86 18.01 -2.56 24.90
C ASP A 86 16.90 -3.56 24.54
N GLN A 87 15.97 -3.81 25.45
CA GLN A 87 14.84 -4.70 25.20
C GLN A 87 13.84 -4.04 24.24
N LEU A 88 13.60 -2.75 24.40
CA LEU A 88 12.72 -2.01 23.48
C LEU A 88 13.32 -1.92 22.08
N ARG A 89 14.62 -1.72 21.95
CA ARG A 89 15.38 -1.76 20.69
C ARG A 89 15.19 -3.10 19.99
N GLN A 90 15.42 -4.20 20.70
CA GLN A 90 15.24 -5.53 20.16
C GLN A 90 13.82 -5.75 19.65
N LEU A 91 12.80 -5.34 20.41
CA LEU A 91 11.39 -5.41 19.98
C LEU A 91 11.14 -4.62 18.69
N VAL A 92 11.71 -3.44 18.53
CA VAL A 92 11.57 -2.61 17.30
C VAL A 92 12.17 -3.33 16.10
N HIS A 93 13.36 -3.92 16.25
CA HIS A 93 13.99 -4.71 15.19
C HIS A 93 13.14 -5.93 14.81
N GLU A 94 12.67 -6.70 15.79
CA GLU A 94 11.82 -7.87 15.57
C GLU A 94 10.50 -7.52 14.86
N GLU A 95 9.86 -6.40 15.24
CA GLU A 95 8.64 -5.92 14.57
C GLU A 95 8.92 -5.46 13.13
N ALA A 96 10.05 -4.79 12.87
CA ALA A 96 10.44 -4.38 11.53
C ALA A 96 10.70 -5.59 10.61
N GLU A 97 11.43 -6.60 11.09
CA GLU A 97 11.66 -7.86 10.36
C GLU A 97 10.36 -8.63 10.13
N SER A 98 9.50 -8.75 11.15
CA SER A 98 8.18 -9.39 11.05
C SER A 98 7.29 -8.74 10.00
N LEU A 99 7.37 -7.41 9.84
CA LEU A 99 6.64 -6.69 8.81
C LEU A 99 7.13 -7.05 7.41
N VAL A 100 8.44 -7.10 7.20
CA VAL A 100 9.03 -7.45 5.90
C VAL A 100 8.62 -8.86 5.49
N ASP A 101 8.69 -9.82 6.40
CA ASP A 101 8.30 -11.23 6.15
C ASP A 101 6.78 -11.39 6.04
N GLY A 102 6.01 -10.65 6.85
CA GLY A 102 4.55 -10.67 6.87
C GLY A 102 3.93 -10.28 5.54
N ARG A 103 4.55 -9.37 4.81
CA ARG A 103 4.05 -8.88 3.51
C ARG A 103 4.00 -9.94 2.43
N ARG A 104 5.00 -10.84 2.38
CA ARG A 104 4.97 -11.96 1.43
C ARG A 104 3.79 -12.89 1.73
N ARG A 105 3.47 -13.11 3.02
CA ARG A 105 2.33 -13.92 3.44
C ARG A 105 1.01 -13.22 3.11
N ALA A 106 0.91 -11.91 3.34
CA ALA A 106 -0.26 -11.11 3.00
C ALA A 106 -0.55 -11.17 1.49
N ALA A 107 0.44 -10.89 0.64
CA ALA A 107 0.28 -10.95 -0.82
C ALA A 107 -0.12 -12.37 -1.28
N ALA A 108 0.45 -13.42 -0.68
CA ALA A 108 0.09 -14.80 -0.97
C ALA A 108 -1.35 -15.13 -0.55
N SER A 109 -1.82 -14.63 0.60
CA SER A 109 -3.20 -14.81 1.06
C SER A 109 -4.19 -14.10 0.13
N ILE A 110 -3.89 -12.86 -0.27
CA ILE A 110 -4.69 -12.10 -1.23
C ILE A 110 -4.76 -12.85 -2.58
N ALA A 111 -3.64 -13.36 -3.07
CA ALA A 111 -3.59 -14.13 -4.32
C ALA A 111 -4.48 -15.39 -4.27
N ILE A 112 -4.52 -16.09 -3.14
CA ILE A 112 -5.39 -17.26 -2.96
C ILE A 112 -6.86 -16.87 -3.04
N GLN A 113 -7.25 -15.74 -2.46
CA GLN A 113 -8.63 -15.25 -2.48
C GLN A 113 -9.07 -14.76 -3.87
N LEU A 114 -8.12 -14.28 -4.68
CA LEU A 114 -8.38 -13.84 -6.05
C LEU A 114 -8.45 -14.99 -7.06
N ARG A 115 -8.07 -16.20 -6.68
CA ARG A 115 -7.90 -17.35 -7.57
C ARG A 115 -9.09 -17.56 -8.50
N GLU A 116 -10.30 -17.72 -7.94
CA GLU A 116 -11.53 -17.99 -8.73
C GLU A 116 -11.91 -16.85 -9.68
N ARG A 117 -11.41 -15.62 -9.39
CA ARG A 117 -11.64 -14.44 -10.23
C ARG A 117 -10.64 -14.31 -11.36
N LEU A 118 -9.47 -14.96 -11.22
CA LEU A 118 -8.38 -14.92 -12.20
C LEU A 118 -8.40 -16.10 -13.16
N GLU A 119 -8.95 -17.26 -12.76
CA GLU A 119 -9.06 -18.43 -13.62
C GLU A 119 -9.90 -18.09 -14.88
N ASP A 120 -9.34 -18.32 -16.07
CA ASP A 120 -9.95 -18.05 -17.39
C ASP A 120 -10.35 -16.57 -17.63
N ALA A 121 -9.73 -15.64 -16.90
CA ALA A 121 -10.05 -14.22 -16.97
C ALA A 121 -9.20 -13.46 -17.99
N VAL A 122 -9.76 -12.39 -18.56
CA VAL A 122 -9.01 -11.30 -19.18
C VAL A 122 -8.96 -10.15 -18.17
N VAL A 123 -7.78 -9.89 -17.63
CA VAL A 123 -7.59 -8.92 -16.54
C VAL A 123 -7.01 -7.62 -17.10
N LEU A 124 -7.70 -6.51 -16.88
CA LEU A 124 -7.12 -5.19 -17.08
C LEU A 124 -6.55 -4.68 -15.75
N THR A 125 -5.32 -4.12 -15.79
CA THR A 125 -4.68 -3.55 -14.61
C THR A 125 -3.98 -2.22 -14.94
N HIS A 126 -3.86 -1.36 -13.93
CA HIS A 126 -3.26 -0.04 -14.04
C HIS A 126 -2.14 0.15 -13.03
N SER A 127 -1.01 0.74 -13.50
CA SER A 127 0.20 0.93 -12.72
C SER A 127 0.88 -0.40 -12.32
N ALA A 128 1.87 -0.34 -11.45
CA ALA A 128 2.63 -1.50 -10.99
C ALA A 128 2.33 -1.79 -9.51
N SER A 129 1.74 -2.94 -9.24
CA SER A 129 1.43 -3.39 -7.89
C SER A 129 2.06 -4.75 -7.59
N ALA A 130 2.89 -4.82 -6.55
CA ALA A 130 3.50 -6.08 -6.12
C ALA A 130 2.44 -7.10 -5.65
N THR A 131 1.33 -6.65 -5.08
CA THR A 131 0.22 -7.50 -4.64
C THR A 131 -0.54 -8.08 -5.83
N VAL A 132 -0.82 -7.25 -6.84
CA VAL A 132 -1.42 -7.68 -8.12
C VAL A 132 -0.49 -8.64 -8.84
N ARG A 133 0.81 -8.32 -8.93
CA ARG A 133 1.83 -9.20 -9.52
C ARG A 133 1.80 -10.61 -8.90
N GLU A 134 1.82 -10.68 -7.57
CA GLU A 134 1.80 -11.97 -6.86
C GLU A 134 0.52 -12.78 -7.21
N ALA A 135 -0.63 -12.12 -7.31
CA ALA A 135 -1.88 -12.76 -7.66
C ALA A 135 -1.85 -13.31 -9.10
N LEU A 136 -1.42 -12.50 -10.06
CA LEU A 136 -1.32 -12.87 -11.47
C LEU A 136 -0.32 -14.02 -11.71
N LEU A 137 0.80 -14.04 -10.99
CA LEU A 137 1.80 -15.11 -11.11
C LEU A 137 1.35 -16.43 -10.47
N ARG A 138 0.57 -16.37 -9.39
CA ARG A 138 0.05 -17.59 -8.73
C ARG A 138 -1.11 -18.22 -9.46
N THR A 139 -1.93 -17.41 -10.09
CA THR A 139 -3.07 -17.85 -10.91
C THR A 139 -3.02 -17.06 -12.22
N PRO A 140 -2.23 -17.51 -13.19
CA PRO A 140 -2.16 -16.86 -14.49
C PRO A 140 -3.54 -16.81 -15.16
N PRO A 141 -4.05 -15.60 -15.49
CA PRO A 141 -5.26 -15.47 -16.27
C PRO A 141 -5.00 -15.77 -17.75
N ASP A 142 -6.04 -15.85 -18.56
CA ASP A 142 -5.92 -16.04 -20.01
C ASP A 142 -5.09 -14.92 -20.66
N ARG A 143 -5.31 -13.68 -20.21
CA ARG A 143 -4.57 -12.51 -20.69
C ARG A 143 -4.56 -11.39 -19.64
N VAL A 144 -3.46 -10.65 -19.60
CA VAL A 144 -3.34 -9.41 -18.82
C VAL A 144 -3.22 -8.23 -19.77
N ILE A 145 -4.03 -7.21 -19.59
CA ILE A 145 -3.94 -5.92 -20.28
C ILE A 145 -3.36 -4.92 -19.28
N CYS A 146 -2.14 -4.44 -19.53
CA CYS A 146 -1.47 -3.45 -18.70
C CYS A 146 -1.56 -2.09 -19.36
N THR A 147 -1.90 -1.05 -18.62
CA THR A 147 -1.77 0.34 -19.07
C THR A 147 -0.32 0.81 -18.99
N ALA A 148 0.08 1.75 -19.81
CA ALA A 148 1.42 2.34 -19.78
C ALA A 148 1.71 3.10 -18.48
N SER A 149 0.68 3.67 -17.86
CA SER A 149 0.72 4.44 -16.60
C SER A 149 1.62 5.69 -16.71
N SER A 150 1.26 6.54 -17.65
CA SER A 150 1.97 7.79 -17.92
C SER A 150 1.76 8.82 -16.78
N PRO A 151 2.69 9.74 -16.53
CA PRO A 151 3.93 9.96 -17.28
C PRO A 151 5.13 9.12 -16.82
N GLN A 152 5.09 8.43 -15.67
CA GLN A 152 6.23 7.68 -15.13
C GLN A 152 6.50 6.39 -15.93
N GLY A 153 5.44 5.78 -16.50
CA GLY A 153 5.57 4.62 -17.37
C GLY A 153 5.84 3.30 -16.67
N GLU A 154 5.57 3.22 -15.36
CA GLU A 154 5.82 2.02 -14.55
C GLU A 154 5.03 0.80 -15.04
N GLY A 155 3.87 0.99 -15.69
CA GLY A 155 3.12 -0.09 -16.30
C GLY A 155 3.85 -0.76 -17.47
N ARG A 156 4.73 -0.04 -18.17
CA ARG A 156 5.58 -0.63 -19.22
C ARG A 156 6.57 -1.63 -18.63
N ALA A 157 7.31 -1.22 -17.59
CA ALA A 157 8.24 -2.12 -16.90
C ALA A 157 7.50 -3.30 -16.27
N PHE A 158 6.33 -3.06 -15.67
CA PHE A 158 5.48 -4.09 -15.10
C PHE A 158 5.02 -5.11 -16.16
N SER A 159 4.61 -4.65 -17.34
CA SER A 159 4.21 -5.53 -18.45
C SER A 159 5.38 -6.40 -18.95
N GLU A 160 6.58 -5.85 -19.01
CA GLU A 160 7.79 -6.59 -19.38
C GLU A 160 8.14 -7.65 -18.34
N GLU A 161 8.03 -7.32 -17.06
CA GLU A 161 8.24 -8.26 -15.96
C GLU A 161 7.26 -9.44 -16.03
N LEU A 162 5.97 -9.18 -16.21
CA LEU A 162 4.96 -10.24 -16.33
C LEU A 162 5.17 -11.14 -17.55
N ARG A 163 5.57 -10.55 -18.69
CA ARG A 163 5.94 -11.34 -19.89
C ARG A 163 7.16 -12.23 -19.64
N ALA A 164 8.16 -11.72 -18.94
CA ALA A 164 9.36 -12.49 -18.61
C ALA A 164 9.05 -13.71 -17.72
N GLU A 165 7.99 -13.62 -16.91
CA GLU A 165 7.45 -14.71 -16.09
C GLU A 165 6.50 -15.65 -16.88
N GLY A 166 6.27 -15.38 -18.17
CA GLY A 166 5.53 -16.26 -19.06
C GLY A 166 4.03 -15.98 -19.21
N LEU A 167 3.53 -14.84 -18.71
CA LEU A 167 2.14 -14.46 -18.90
C LEU A 167 1.90 -13.89 -20.30
N GLU A 168 0.67 -14.09 -20.82
CA GLU A 168 0.18 -13.41 -22.01
C GLU A 168 -0.19 -11.97 -21.63
N VAL A 169 0.58 -10.98 -22.09
CA VAL A 169 0.43 -9.58 -21.68
C VAL A 169 0.33 -8.65 -22.88
N GLU A 170 -0.71 -7.85 -22.92
CA GLU A 170 -0.89 -6.72 -23.81
C GLU A 170 -0.57 -5.41 -23.08
N LEU A 171 0.20 -4.52 -23.69
CA LEU A 171 0.46 -3.18 -23.19
C LEU A 171 -0.31 -2.16 -24.04
N VAL A 172 -1.09 -1.31 -23.39
CA VAL A 172 -1.88 -0.26 -24.04
C VAL A 172 -1.56 1.11 -23.46
N GLU A 173 -1.75 2.17 -24.26
CA GLU A 173 -1.68 3.53 -23.75
C GLU A 173 -2.89 3.83 -22.86
N ASP A 174 -2.71 4.69 -21.85
CA ASP A 174 -3.77 4.99 -20.84
C ASP A 174 -5.06 5.51 -21.52
N SER A 175 -4.95 6.26 -22.60
CA SER A 175 -6.11 6.77 -23.36
C SER A 175 -6.90 5.69 -24.11
N GLU A 176 -6.30 4.53 -24.34
CA GLU A 176 -6.94 3.40 -25.04
C GLU A 176 -7.51 2.36 -24.04
N ALA A 177 -7.08 2.42 -22.79
CA ALA A 177 -7.45 1.46 -21.77
C ALA A 177 -8.98 1.35 -21.54
N PRO A 178 -9.78 2.44 -21.53
CA PRO A 178 -11.24 2.33 -21.39
C PRO A 178 -11.90 1.45 -22.46
N ARG A 179 -11.39 1.44 -23.69
CA ARG A 179 -11.91 0.60 -24.77
C ARG A 179 -11.61 -0.88 -24.57
N GLN A 180 -10.56 -1.21 -23.83
CA GLN A 180 -10.18 -2.59 -23.55
C GLN A 180 -11.13 -3.28 -22.56
N LEU A 181 -11.94 -2.50 -21.84
CA LEU A 181 -12.95 -3.03 -20.92
C LEU A 181 -14.03 -3.85 -21.64
N GLU A 182 -14.29 -3.58 -22.92
CA GLU A 182 -15.17 -4.42 -23.75
C GLU A 182 -14.72 -5.90 -23.77
N TRP A 183 -13.42 -6.13 -23.60
CA TRP A 183 -12.80 -7.46 -23.65
C TRP A 183 -12.38 -7.98 -22.28
N ALA A 184 -12.29 -7.10 -21.28
CA ALA A 184 -11.88 -7.47 -19.94
C ALA A 184 -13.05 -8.04 -19.13
N SER A 185 -12.78 -9.10 -18.38
CA SER A 185 -13.73 -9.66 -17.42
C SER A 185 -13.54 -9.09 -16.01
N LEU A 186 -12.45 -8.37 -15.79
CA LEU A 186 -12.05 -7.84 -14.48
C LEU A 186 -11.10 -6.65 -14.62
N LEU A 187 -11.39 -5.56 -13.90
CA LEU A 187 -10.42 -4.50 -13.58
C LEU A 187 -9.79 -4.81 -12.22
N LEU A 188 -8.52 -5.24 -12.21
CA LEU A 188 -7.79 -5.55 -10.98
C LEU A 188 -6.76 -4.47 -10.68
N LEU A 189 -6.94 -3.78 -9.56
CA LEU A 189 -6.12 -2.65 -9.13
C LEU A 189 -5.33 -2.98 -7.87
N GLY A 190 -4.17 -2.37 -7.72
CA GLY A 190 -3.50 -2.22 -6.44
C GLY A 190 -4.07 -1.04 -5.64
N ALA A 191 -3.42 -0.74 -4.51
CA ALA A 191 -3.72 0.43 -3.71
C ALA A 191 -2.43 1.03 -3.13
N ASP A 192 -2.36 2.36 -3.04
CA ASP A 192 -1.41 3.07 -2.20
C ASP A 192 -1.99 3.30 -0.80
N THR A 193 -3.27 3.69 -0.73
CA THR A 193 -4.03 3.82 0.52
C THR A 193 -5.51 3.49 0.27
N VAL A 194 -6.15 2.79 1.19
CA VAL A 194 -7.60 2.73 1.28
C VAL A 194 -8.03 3.43 2.57
N PHE A 195 -8.83 4.47 2.45
CA PHE A 195 -9.32 5.25 3.57
C PHE A 195 -10.49 4.54 4.29
N ARG A 196 -10.73 4.94 5.54
CA ARG A 196 -11.78 4.37 6.39
C ARG A 196 -13.19 4.47 5.81
N ASP A 197 -13.42 5.39 4.90
CA ASP A 197 -14.68 5.57 4.17
C ASP A 197 -14.74 4.77 2.85
N GLY A 198 -13.77 3.91 2.59
CA GLY A 198 -13.69 3.07 1.38
C GLY A 198 -13.07 3.77 0.17
N THR A 199 -12.79 5.07 0.26
CA THR A 199 -12.12 5.82 -0.83
C THR A 199 -10.72 5.23 -1.09
N LEU A 200 -10.41 4.95 -2.34
CA LEU A 200 -9.10 4.48 -2.78
C LEU A 200 -8.22 5.67 -3.18
N CYS A 201 -7.00 5.73 -2.65
CA CYS A 201 -5.91 6.52 -3.20
C CYS A 201 -4.99 5.61 -4.00
N ASN A 202 -4.83 5.92 -5.26
CA ASN A 202 -3.99 5.15 -6.16
C ASN A 202 -3.45 6.05 -7.28
N LYS A 203 -2.68 5.47 -8.20
CA LYS A 203 -2.12 6.15 -9.38
C LYS A 203 -3.16 6.94 -10.17
N MET A 204 -2.79 8.13 -10.63
CA MET A 204 -3.56 8.94 -11.57
C MET A 204 -3.97 8.10 -12.80
N GLY A 205 -5.24 8.18 -13.20
CA GLY A 205 -5.84 7.34 -14.26
C GLY A 205 -6.71 6.20 -13.73
N THR A 206 -6.65 5.92 -12.42
CA THR A 206 -7.46 4.90 -11.76
C THR A 206 -8.95 5.23 -11.79
N THR A 207 -9.34 6.47 -11.47
CA THR A 207 -10.75 6.90 -11.41
C THR A 207 -11.43 6.81 -12.77
N PRO A 208 -10.92 7.44 -13.86
CA PRO A 208 -11.56 7.33 -15.16
C PRO A 208 -11.62 5.89 -15.69
N LEU A 209 -10.67 5.04 -15.30
CA LEU A 209 -10.71 3.63 -15.67
C LEU A 209 -11.78 2.86 -14.90
N ALA A 210 -11.96 3.15 -13.61
CA ALA A 210 -13.03 2.56 -12.78
C ALA A 210 -14.42 3.06 -13.21
N GLU A 211 -14.56 4.33 -13.61
CA GLU A 211 -15.79 4.86 -14.20
C GLU A 211 -16.15 4.11 -15.49
N ALA A 212 -15.19 3.94 -16.38
CA ALA A 212 -15.40 3.20 -17.62
C ALA A 212 -15.73 1.71 -17.35
N ALA A 213 -15.12 1.09 -16.34
CA ALA A 213 -15.43 -0.28 -15.93
C ALA A 213 -16.89 -0.40 -15.44
N ALA A 214 -17.35 0.57 -14.64
CA ALA A 214 -18.73 0.61 -14.18
C ALA A 214 -19.73 0.78 -15.33
N ASP A 215 -19.42 1.63 -16.32
CA ASP A 215 -20.26 1.82 -17.51
C ASP A 215 -20.36 0.55 -18.37
N GLU A 216 -19.29 -0.24 -18.47
CA GLU A 216 -19.25 -1.52 -19.20
C GLU A 216 -19.73 -2.72 -18.36
N GLY A 217 -20.02 -2.52 -17.07
CA GLY A 217 -20.43 -3.60 -16.15
C GLY A 217 -19.29 -4.57 -15.79
N VAL A 218 -18.03 -4.13 -15.94
CA VAL A 218 -16.83 -4.88 -15.57
C VAL A 218 -16.51 -4.65 -14.11
N PRO A 219 -16.41 -5.70 -13.27
CA PRO A 219 -16.14 -5.52 -11.84
C PRO A 219 -14.75 -4.93 -11.59
N THR A 220 -14.69 -3.93 -10.70
CA THR A 220 -13.48 -3.32 -10.20
C THR A 220 -13.10 -3.92 -8.85
N ILE A 221 -11.99 -4.66 -8.78
CA ILE A 221 -11.46 -5.29 -7.57
C ILE A 221 -10.13 -4.64 -7.18
N VAL A 222 -9.99 -4.30 -5.90
CA VAL A 222 -8.77 -3.74 -5.34
C VAL A 222 -8.06 -4.78 -4.48
N ALA A 223 -6.82 -5.12 -4.82
CA ALA A 223 -5.93 -5.96 -4.02
C ALA A 223 -5.10 -5.08 -3.07
N CYS A 224 -5.40 -5.14 -1.77
CA CYS A 224 -4.87 -4.22 -0.77
C CYS A 224 -4.48 -4.94 0.53
N GLU A 225 -3.22 -4.83 0.93
CA GLU A 225 -2.77 -5.29 2.25
C GLU A 225 -3.37 -4.40 3.36
N VAL A 226 -3.79 -4.99 4.48
CA VAL A 226 -4.38 -4.26 5.65
C VAL A 226 -3.49 -3.11 6.14
N ILE A 227 -2.18 -3.24 5.99
CA ILE A 227 -1.22 -2.20 6.37
C ILE A 227 -1.37 -0.90 5.57
N LYS A 228 -2.04 -0.94 4.42
CA LYS A 228 -2.34 0.22 3.56
C LYS A 228 -3.66 0.92 3.93
N LEU A 229 -4.41 0.37 4.88
CA LEU A 229 -5.65 0.98 5.35
C LEU A 229 -5.34 2.18 6.26
N ALA A 230 -6.03 3.29 6.03
CA ALA A 230 -5.91 4.49 6.84
C ALA A 230 -7.15 4.67 7.74
N PRO A 231 -7.00 4.84 9.07
CA PRO A 231 -8.13 4.98 10.01
C PRO A 231 -8.76 6.38 9.98
N VAL A 232 -8.77 7.01 8.82
CA VAL A 232 -9.33 8.34 8.57
C VAL A 232 -10.13 8.33 7.29
N ALA A 233 -11.12 9.19 7.18
CA ALA A 233 -11.81 9.46 5.94
C ALA A 233 -10.92 10.26 4.98
N ALA A 234 -11.07 10.06 3.69
CA ALA A 234 -10.28 10.75 2.67
C ALA A 234 -10.32 12.28 2.79
N ALA A 235 -11.48 12.84 3.14
CA ALA A 235 -11.65 14.29 3.36
C ALA A 235 -10.78 14.84 4.51
N ASN A 236 -10.33 13.98 5.44
CA ASN A 236 -9.50 14.33 6.60
C ASN A 236 -8.05 13.88 6.43
N ALA A 237 -7.70 13.36 5.27
CA ALA A 237 -6.34 12.95 4.96
C ALA A 237 -5.43 14.18 4.75
N PRO A 238 -4.11 14.05 4.98
CA PRO A 238 -3.15 15.05 4.51
C PRO A 238 -3.35 15.29 3.01
N GLN A 239 -3.23 16.54 2.57
CA GLN A 239 -3.33 16.84 1.14
C GLN A 239 -2.35 15.98 0.36
N LEU A 240 -2.84 15.34 -0.68
CA LEU A 240 -2.01 14.64 -1.66
C LEU A 240 -1.19 15.71 -2.38
N THR A 241 0.09 15.82 -2.05
CA THR A 241 0.98 16.84 -2.63
C THR A 241 1.56 16.41 -3.98
N ALA A 242 1.42 15.14 -4.31
CA ALA A 242 1.95 14.58 -5.55
C ALA A 242 0.83 14.44 -6.59
N ALA A 243 1.03 15.06 -7.75
CA ALA A 243 0.12 14.97 -8.91
C ALA A 243 0.05 13.54 -9.52
N GLU A 244 0.74 12.59 -8.92
CA GLU A 244 0.78 11.19 -9.37
C GLU A 244 -0.32 10.32 -8.76
N PHE A 245 -1.03 10.81 -7.74
CA PHE A 245 -2.12 10.10 -7.05
C PHE A 245 -3.46 10.82 -7.22
N GLU A 246 -4.52 10.04 -7.22
CA GLU A 246 -5.89 10.53 -7.18
C GLU A 246 -6.75 9.73 -6.21
N LEU A 247 -7.94 10.25 -5.94
CA LEU A 247 -8.92 9.62 -5.06
C LEU A 247 -10.07 9.06 -5.90
N THR A 248 -10.23 7.74 -5.86
CA THR A 248 -11.34 7.05 -6.50
C THR A 248 -12.44 6.82 -5.47
N PRO A 249 -13.67 7.29 -5.70
CA PRO A 249 -14.77 7.12 -4.77
C PRO A 249 -15.17 5.65 -4.59
N PRO A 250 -15.66 5.27 -3.40
CA PRO A 250 -15.97 3.87 -3.07
C PRO A 250 -17.06 3.26 -3.96
N GLU A 251 -17.94 4.07 -4.54
CA GLU A 251 -19.02 3.63 -5.42
C GLU A 251 -18.54 3.01 -6.74
N LEU A 252 -17.29 3.24 -7.11
CA LEU A 252 -16.63 2.69 -8.30
C LEU A 252 -15.84 1.40 -8.02
N ILE A 253 -15.92 0.88 -6.80
CA ILE A 253 -15.17 -0.29 -6.35
C ILE A 253 -16.15 -1.37 -5.89
N ASP A 254 -16.15 -2.53 -6.53
CA ASP A 254 -17.04 -3.63 -6.15
C ASP A 254 -16.56 -4.40 -4.92
N SER A 255 -15.24 -4.59 -4.80
CA SER A 255 -14.67 -5.27 -3.62
C SER A 255 -13.21 -4.95 -3.41
N ILE A 256 -12.79 -5.08 -2.14
CA ILE A 256 -11.41 -4.93 -1.70
C ILE A 256 -10.98 -6.26 -1.09
N VAL A 257 -9.96 -6.88 -1.68
CA VAL A 257 -9.40 -8.16 -1.23
C VAL A 257 -8.17 -7.89 -0.40
N THR A 258 -8.23 -8.30 0.87
CA THR A 258 -7.12 -8.17 1.82
C THR A 258 -6.67 -9.54 2.32
N GLU A 259 -5.57 -9.63 3.05
CA GLU A 259 -5.16 -10.87 3.73
C GLU A 259 -6.17 -11.34 4.81
N GLU A 260 -7.03 -10.43 5.29
CA GLU A 260 -8.09 -10.71 6.29
C GLU A 260 -9.42 -11.16 5.66
N GLY A 261 -9.55 -11.08 4.34
CA GLY A 261 -10.75 -11.44 3.59
C GLY A 261 -11.13 -10.42 2.53
N THR A 262 -12.17 -10.77 1.77
CA THR A 262 -12.80 -9.88 0.81
C THR A 262 -13.90 -9.09 1.51
N VAL A 263 -13.90 -7.78 1.34
CA VAL A 263 -14.86 -6.84 1.94
C VAL A 263 -15.39 -5.86 0.88
N SER A 264 -16.59 -5.32 1.11
CA SER A 264 -17.05 -4.16 0.35
C SER A 264 -16.36 -2.88 0.83
N PRO A 265 -16.35 -1.79 0.04
CA PRO A 265 -15.79 -0.50 0.50
C PRO A 265 -16.44 0.02 1.79
N GLU A 266 -17.74 -0.21 2.01
CA GLU A 266 -18.46 0.19 3.23
C GLU A 266 -17.98 -0.59 4.46
N GLU A 267 -17.53 -1.83 4.28
CA GLU A 267 -17.03 -2.69 5.36
C GLU A 267 -15.59 -2.36 5.80
N ILE A 268 -14.86 -1.55 5.03
CA ILE A 268 -13.49 -1.09 5.38
C ILE A 268 -13.47 -0.44 6.75
N ARG A 269 -14.50 0.34 7.09
CA ARG A 269 -14.63 0.94 8.42
C ARG A 269 -14.55 -0.10 9.55
N ALA A 270 -15.30 -1.19 9.41
CA ALA A 270 -15.31 -2.27 10.41
C ALA A 270 -13.97 -3.01 10.47
N LEU A 271 -13.31 -3.20 9.32
CA LEU A 271 -11.98 -3.81 9.25
C LEU A 271 -10.93 -2.93 9.95
N VAL A 272 -10.92 -1.64 9.69
CA VAL A 272 -10.03 -0.66 10.35
C VAL A 272 -10.28 -0.65 11.87
N ASP A 273 -11.55 -0.61 12.30
CA ASP A 273 -11.92 -0.52 13.73
C ASP A 273 -11.48 -1.77 14.52
N ARG A 274 -11.48 -2.97 13.89
CA ARG A 274 -11.01 -4.21 14.51
C ARG A 274 -9.50 -4.46 14.37
N THR A 275 -8.75 -3.53 13.75
CA THR A 275 -7.29 -3.62 13.57
C THR A 275 -6.59 -2.60 14.48
N PRO A 276 -6.25 -2.97 15.75
CA PRO A 276 -5.81 -2.01 16.77
C PRO A 276 -4.57 -1.20 16.37
N PHE A 277 -3.60 -1.83 15.68
CA PHE A 277 -2.34 -1.15 15.34
C PHE A 277 -2.54 0.01 14.37
N LEU A 278 -3.58 -0.03 13.51
CA LEU A 278 -3.91 1.09 12.62
C LEU A 278 -4.32 2.30 13.46
N ARG A 279 -5.28 2.14 14.37
CA ARG A 279 -5.75 3.23 15.23
C ARG A 279 -4.64 3.77 16.13
N ASP A 280 -3.96 2.88 16.87
CA ASP A 280 -2.97 3.24 17.86
C ASP A 280 -1.72 3.88 17.21
N GLY A 281 -1.25 3.29 16.10
CA GLY A 281 -0.11 3.82 15.33
C GLY A 281 -0.39 5.18 14.71
N TYR A 282 -1.54 5.35 14.07
CA TYR A 282 -1.90 6.65 13.49
C TYR A 282 -2.12 7.74 14.54
N ALA A 283 -2.60 7.39 15.76
CA ALA A 283 -2.68 8.34 16.86
C ALA A 283 -1.30 8.88 17.25
N LEU A 284 -0.28 8.00 17.31
CA LEU A 284 1.10 8.41 17.58
C LEU A 284 1.69 9.29 16.47
N LEU A 285 1.38 8.97 15.22
CA LEU A 285 1.88 9.73 14.06
C LEU A 285 1.29 11.14 13.96
N ARG A 286 0.02 11.32 14.33
CA ARG A 286 -0.67 12.63 14.24
C ARG A 286 -0.27 13.60 15.36
N GLY A 287 0.13 13.13 16.50
CA GLY A 287 0.22 13.89 17.72
C GLY A 287 -1.17 14.06 18.35
N ALA A 288 -1.22 13.96 19.67
CA ALA A 288 -2.45 14.24 20.42
C ALA A 288 -2.83 15.71 20.31
#